data_99e9fba47466a17a084487c48da4b857
#
_entry.id   99e9fba47466a17a084487c48da4b857
#
_cell.length_a   1.000
_cell.length_b   1.000
_cell.length_c   1.000
_cell.angle_alpha   90.00
_cell.angle_beta   90.00
_cell.angle_gamma   90.00
#
_symmetry.space_group_name_H-M   'P 1'
#
loop_
_entity.id
_entity.type
_entity.pdbx_description
1 polymer ?
#
loop_
_entity_poly.entity_id
_entity_poly.type
_entity_poly.pdbx_seq_one_letter_code
_entity_poly.pdbx_strand_id
1 'polypeptide(L)'
;IHGMVHCTGGAQTKVLHFVSDNCKIIKDNMFPIPPLFKAIKECSGTDWKEMYQVFNMGHRMEIYVRPEVADEIIKISNEFNIDAQIVGHIENGNKSLTIKSEFGTFEY
;
A
#
# COMPACT_ATOMS: atom_id res chain seq x y z
N ILE A 1 14.12 5.17 -9.38
CA ILE A 1 12.72 4.74 -9.26
C ILE A 1 12.53 3.49 -10.13
N HIS A 2 12.13 2.37 -9.51
CA HIS A 2 11.86 1.12 -10.24
C HIS A 2 10.44 1.03 -10.76
N GLY A 3 9.51 1.74 -10.17
CA GLY A 3 8.14 1.77 -10.60
C GLY A 3 7.29 2.71 -9.77
N MET A 4 6.13 3.05 -10.33
CA MET A 4 5.12 3.88 -9.66
C MET A 4 3.76 3.23 -9.89
N VAL A 5 2.95 3.13 -8.85
CA VAL A 5 1.62 2.57 -8.93
C VAL A 5 0.60 3.56 -8.38
N HIS A 6 -0.36 3.93 -9.21
CA HIS A 6 -1.51 4.72 -8.77
C HIS A 6 -2.58 3.78 -8.22
N CYS A 7 -2.84 3.87 -6.92
CA CYS A 7 -3.76 2.97 -6.21
C CYS A 7 -5.23 3.32 -6.46
N THR A 8 -5.67 3.12 -7.70
CA THR A 8 -7.08 3.19 -8.12
C THR A 8 -7.65 1.79 -8.27
N GLY A 9 -8.50 1.48 -9.20
CA GLY A 9 -9.11 0.15 -9.34
C GLY A 9 -8.18 -1.01 -8.95
N GLY A 10 -8.57 -1.81 -7.97
CA GLY A 10 -7.72 -2.81 -7.33
C GLY A 10 -6.93 -2.29 -6.13
N ALA A 11 -6.95 -0.99 -5.89
CA ALA A 11 -6.40 -0.30 -4.72
C ALA A 11 -5.03 -0.85 -4.27
N GLN A 12 -4.94 -1.41 -3.07
CA GLN A 12 -3.68 -1.90 -2.52
C GLN A 12 -3.16 -3.16 -3.20
N THR A 13 -4.02 -3.91 -3.88
CA THR A 13 -3.62 -5.12 -4.60
C THR A 13 -3.20 -4.85 -6.04
N LYS A 14 -3.36 -3.63 -6.53
CA LYS A 14 -3.07 -3.27 -7.93
C LYS A 14 -1.63 -3.57 -8.33
N VAL A 15 -0.69 -3.43 -7.42
CA VAL A 15 0.72 -3.71 -7.68
C VAL A 15 0.96 -5.13 -8.20
N LEU A 16 0.12 -6.10 -7.83
CA LEU A 16 0.25 -7.48 -8.28
C LEU A 16 0.13 -7.64 -9.81
N HIS A 17 -0.48 -6.67 -10.48
CA HIS A 17 -0.59 -6.67 -11.95
C HIS A 17 0.72 -6.29 -12.66
N PHE A 18 1.67 -5.69 -11.93
CA PHE A 18 2.87 -5.08 -12.51
C PHE A 18 4.17 -5.70 -12.04
N VAL A 19 4.13 -6.65 -11.11
CA VAL A 19 5.34 -7.31 -10.59
C VAL A 19 5.52 -8.69 -11.20
N SER A 20 6.77 -9.15 -11.22
CA SER A 20 7.11 -10.49 -11.71
C SER A 20 6.70 -11.58 -10.71
N ASP A 21 6.69 -12.84 -11.18
CA ASP A 21 6.21 -13.98 -10.40
C ASP A 21 7.09 -14.33 -9.18
N ASN A 22 8.26 -13.75 -9.07
CA ASN A 22 9.18 -13.96 -7.95
C ASN A 22 9.23 -12.81 -6.95
N CYS A 23 8.27 -11.90 -6.99
CA CYS A 23 8.18 -10.78 -6.06
C CYS A 23 7.13 -11.03 -4.98
N LYS A 24 7.57 -11.03 -3.72
CA LYS A 24 6.72 -11.06 -2.55
C LYS A 24 6.68 -9.67 -1.95
N ILE A 25 5.49 -9.07 -1.90
CA ILE A 25 5.31 -7.70 -1.42
C ILE A 25 4.73 -7.74 -0.01
N ILE A 26 5.36 -7.03 0.91
CA ILE A 26 4.93 -6.93 2.30
C ILE A 26 4.68 -5.46 2.63
N LYS A 27 3.45 -5.13 2.96
CA LYS A 27 3.04 -3.80 3.42
C LYS A 27 2.72 -3.87 4.90
N ASP A 28 3.67 -3.50 5.73
CA ASP A 28 3.62 -3.66 7.19
C ASP A 28 3.62 -2.33 7.96
N ASN A 29 3.62 -1.22 7.25
CA ASN A 29 3.60 0.12 7.86
C ASN A 29 2.61 1.03 7.12
N MET A 30 1.34 0.63 7.12
CA MET A 30 0.29 1.35 6.44
C MET A 30 -0.02 2.68 7.12
N PHE A 31 -0.50 3.66 6.34
CA PHE A 31 -1.03 4.91 6.89
C PHE A 31 -2.21 4.65 7.81
N PRO A 32 -2.45 5.52 8.81
CA PRO A 32 -3.71 5.51 9.56
C PRO A 32 -4.89 5.63 8.60
N ILE A 33 -5.95 4.86 8.86
CA ILE A 33 -7.11 4.84 7.96
C ILE A 33 -7.93 6.12 8.15
N PRO A 34 -8.19 6.89 7.07
CA PRO A 34 -9.08 8.05 7.15
C PRO A 34 -10.48 7.67 7.62
N PRO A 35 -11.17 8.55 8.37
CA PRO A 35 -12.50 8.28 8.92
C PRO A 35 -13.53 7.86 7.87
N LEU A 36 -13.45 8.39 6.66
CA LEU A 36 -14.35 8.03 5.56
C LEU A 36 -14.37 6.52 5.29
N PHE A 37 -13.20 5.89 5.26
CA PHE A 37 -13.10 4.45 4.96
C PHE A 37 -13.63 3.59 6.12
N LYS A 38 -13.45 4.04 7.35
CA LYS A 38 -14.05 3.38 8.52
C LYS A 38 -15.59 3.44 8.45
N ALA A 39 -16.14 4.59 8.08
CA ALA A 39 -17.57 4.76 7.91
C ALA A 39 -18.14 3.85 6.81
N ILE A 40 -17.45 3.77 5.67
CA ILE A 40 -17.85 2.88 4.58
C ILE A 40 -17.85 1.42 5.03
N LYS A 41 -16.82 1.00 5.76
CA LYS A 41 -16.71 -0.37 6.28
C LYS A 41 -17.88 -0.69 7.22
N GLU A 42 -18.21 0.20 8.13
CA GLU A 42 -19.29 0.03 9.09
C GLU A 42 -20.66 -0.02 8.40
N CYS A 43 -20.90 0.86 7.45
CA CYS A 43 -22.18 0.93 6.74
C CYS A 43 -22.40 -0.24 5.76
N SER A 44 -21.34 -0.71 5.12
CA SER A 44 -21.45 -1.78 4.11
C SER A 44 -21.34 -3.18 4.68
N GLY A 45 -20.76 -3.33 5.87
CA GLY A 45 -20.47 -4.64 6.44
C GLY A 45 -19.32 -5.37 5.74
N THR A 46 -18.58 -4.71 4.89
CA THR A 46 -17.43 -5.27 4.15
C THR A 46 -16.28 -5.58 5.12
N ASP A 47 -15.64 -6.74 4.98
CA ASP A 47 -14.48 -7.08 5.80
C ASP A 47 -13.24 -6.27 5.43
N TRP A 48 -12.27 -6.21 6.33
CA TRP A 48 -11.06 -5.41 6.12
C TRP A 48 -10.21 -5.90 4.96
N LYS A 49 -10.17 -7.19 4.70
CA LYS A 49 -9.42 -7.73 3.56
C LYS A 49 -9.94 -7.17 2.24
N GLU A 50 -11.25 -7.14 2.07
CA GLU A 50 -11.90 -6.59 0.89
C GLU A 50 -11.75 -5.07 0.82
N MET A 51 -11.81 -4.38 1.97
CA MET A 51 -11.61 -2.93 2.01
C MET A 51 -10.26 -2.52 1.41
N TYR A 52 -9.18 -3.21 1.75
CA TYR A 52 -7.86 -2.93 1.18
C TYR A 52 -7.73 -3.31 -0.30
N GLN A 53 -8.59 -4.18 -0.78
CA GLN A 53 -8.61 -4.58 -2.19
C GLN A 53 -9.39 -3.60 -3.07
N VAL A 54 -10.37 -2.91 -2.50
CA VAL A 54 -11.28 -2.00 -3.22
C VAL A 54 -10.88 -0.54 -3.04
N PHE A 55 -10.47 -0.14 -1.83
CA PHE A 55 -10.16 1.25 -1.49
C PHE A 55 -8.67 1.43 -1.20
N ASN A 56 -8.14 2.61 -1.53
CA ASN A 56 -6.73 2.92 -1.29
C ASN A 56 -6.37 3.10 0.19
N MET A 57 -7.36 3.24 1.06
CA MET A 57 -7.20 3.33 2.52
C MET A 57 -6.26 4.45 2.97
N GLY A 58 -6.15 5.50 2.17
CA GLY A 58 -5.46 6.73 2.55
C GLY A 58 -4.22 7.08 1.74
N HIS A 59 -3.58 6.14 1.04
CA HIS A 59 -2.50 6.49 0.13
C HIS A 59 -2.84 6.13 -1.31
N ARG A 60 -2.57 7.06 -2.21
CA ARG A 60 -2.98 6.98 -3.61
C ARG A 60 -1.88 6.58 -4.56
N MET A 61 -0.64 6.85 -4.18
CA MET A 61 0.52 6.61 -5.03
C MET A 61 1.57 5.84 -4.26
N GLU A 62 2.09 4.80 -4.88
CA GLU A 62 3.22 4.04 -4.38
C GLU A 62 4.40 4.21 -5.32
N ILE A 63 5.58 4.38 -4.74
CA ILE A 63 6.83 4.51 -5.48
C ILE A 63 7.77 3.41 -5.02
N TYR A 64 8.27 2.62 -5.95
CA TYR A 64 9.17 1.50 -5.70
C TYR A 64 10.60 1.91 -6.03
N VAL A 65 11.45 1.94 -5.01
CA VAL A 65 12.82 2.43 -5.11
C VAL A 65 13.76 1.57 -4.27
N ARG A 66 15.06 1.76 -4.47
CA ARG A 66 16.06 1.17 -3.57
C ARG A 66 15.94 1.82 -2.18
N PRO A 67 16.26 1.08 -1.11
CA PRO A 67 16.17 1.60 0.26
C PRO A 67 16.94 2.91 0.48
N GLU A 68 18.11 3.07 -0.13
CA GLU A 68 18.93 4.26 0.04
C GLU A 68 18.36 5.53 -0.59
N VAL A 69 17.37 5.40 -1.47
CA VAL A 69 16.71 6.52 -2.14
C VAL A 69 15.41 6.92 -1.45
N ALA A 70 14.83 6.04 -0.65
CA ALA A 70 13.51 6.23 -0.05
C ALA A 70 13.43 7.50 0.83
N ASP A 71 14.43 7.73 1.69
CA ASP A 71 14.44 8.91 2.57
C ASP A 71 14.49 10.22 1.79
N GLU A 72 15.20 10.24 0.68
CA GLU A 72 15.29 11.41 -0.19
C GLU A 72 13.93 11.74 -0.82
N ILE A 73 13.21 10.73 -1.27
CA ILE A 73 11.87 10.91 -1.84
C ILE A 73 10.89 11.39 -0.78
N ILE A 74 10.94 10.86 0.43
CA ILE A 74 10.12 11.31 1.55
C ILE A 74 10.39 12.79 1.85
N LYS A 75 11.66 13.19 1.85
CA LYS A 75 12.05 14.58 2.06
C LYS A 75 11.46 15.52 1.00
N ILE A 76 11.54 15.13 -0.26
CA ILE A 76 10.96 15.91 -1.36
C ILE A 76 9.45 16.05 -1.19
N SER A 77 8.76 14.97 -0.85
CA SER A 77 7.31 14.97 -0.61
C SER A 77 6.94 15.94 0.51
N ASN A 78 7.69 15.94 1.59
CA ASN A 78 7.46 16.83 2.73
C ASN A 78 7.66 18.31 2.36
N GLU A 79 8.54 18.63 1.42
CA GLU A 79 8.71 20.00 0.91
C GLU A 79 7.44 20.53 0.24
N PHE A 80 6.60 19.64 -0.28
CA PHE A 80 5.30 19.97 -0.87
C PHE A 80 4.14 19.76 0.09
N ASN A 81 4.40 19.56 1.38
CA ASN A 81 3.39 19.31 2.41
C ASN A 81 2.54 18.06 2.13
N ILE A 82 3.13 17.04 1.52
CA ILE A 82 2.48 15.75 1.23
C ILE A 82 3.10 14.70 2.15
N ASP A 83 2.26 14.03 2.93
CA ASP A 83 2.70 12.96 3.81
C ASP A 83 3.23 11.77 2.99
N ALA A 84 4.39 11.29 3.37
CA ALA A 84 5.00 10.12 2.77
C ALA A 84 5.69 9.27 3.83
N GLN A 85 5.65 7.97 3.68
CA GLN A 85 6.33 7.03 4.56
C GLN A 85 6.68 5.75 3.82
N ILE A 86 7.61 4.99 4.37
CA ILE A 86 7.90 3.65 3.88
C ILE A 86 6.77 2.75 4.37
N VAL A 87 5.95 2.24 3.46
CA VAL A 87 4.79 1.40 3.79
C VAL A 87 5.12 -0.09 3.79
N GLY A 88 6.22 -0.49 3.17
CA GLY A 88 6.61 -1.88 3.09
C GLY A 88 7.86 -2.12 2.25
N HIS A 89 8.06 -3.37 1.88
CA HIS A 89 9.23 -3.80 1.11
C HIS A 89 8.89 -4.99 0.21
N ILE A 90 9.84 -5.32 -0.66
CA ILE A 90 9.72 -6.47 -1.58
C ILE A 90 10.79 -7.49 -1.21
N GLU A 91 10.40 -8.75 -1.14
CA GLU A 91 11.29 -9.90 -0.93
C GLU A 91 11.22 -10.85 -2.12
N ASN A 92 12.23 -11.70 -2.24
CA ASN A 92 12.18 -12.82 -3.19
C ASN A 92 11.22 -13.89 -2.66
N GLY A 93 10.39 -14.42 -3.55
CA GLY A 93 9.42 -15.45 -3.18
C GLY A 93 8.33 -15.55 -4.23
N ASN A 94 7.32 -16.36 -3.97
CA ASN A 94 6.18 -16.46 -4.87
C ASN A 94 5.40 -15.14 -4.90
N LYS A 95 4.93 -14.76 -6.08
CA LYS A 95 4.13 -13.54 -6.25
C LYS A 95 2.96 -13.52 -5.28
N SER A 96 2.98 -12.55 -4.38
CA SER A 96 1.95 -12.39 -3.35
C SER A 96 2.02 -10.98 -2.76
N LEU A 97 0.95 -10.60 -2.07
CA LEU A 97 0.88 -9.37 -1.30
C LEU A 97 0.39 -9.71 0.10
N THR A 98 1.12 -9.27 1.10
CA THR A 98 0.72 -9.35 2.50
C THR A 98 0.57 -7.95 3.06
N ILE A 99 -0.60 -7.64 3.62
CA ILE A 99 -0.85 -6.38 4.32
C ILE A 99 -0.98 -6.68 5.81
N LYS A 100 -0.11 -6.07 6.62
CA LYS A 100 -0.15 -6.14 8.07
C LYS A 100 -0.67 -4.81 8.60
N SER A 101 -1.88 -4.80 9.10
CA SER A 101 -2.53 -3.60 9.63
C SER A 101 -2.96 -3.80 11.08
N GLU A 102 -3.45 -2.72 11.71
CA GLU A 102 -4.03 -2.81 13.05
C GLU A 102 -5.29 -3.69 13.12
N PHE A 103 -5.90 -4.00 11.99
CA PHE A 103 -7.10 -4.83 11.90
C PHE A 103 -6.80 -6.28 11.53
N GLY A 104 -5.56 -6.65 11.36
CA GLY A 104 -5.14 -8.00 11.06
C GLY A 104 -4.12 -8.08 9.92
N THR A 105 -3.75 -9.32 9.60
CA THR A 105 -2.84 -9.63 8.49
C THR A 105 -3.64 -10.25 7.36
N PHE A 106 -3.53 -9.70 6.17
CA PHE A 106 -4.28 -10.14 4.99
C PHE A 106 -3.34 -10.55 3.88
N GLU A 107 -3.62 -11.67 3.23
CA GLU A 107 -2.85 -12.18 2.10
C GLU A 107 -3.71 -12.22 0.84
N TYR A 108 -3.10 -11.83 -0.27
CA TYR A 108 -3.75 -11.76 -1.58
C TYR A 108 -3.02 -12.55 -2.64
#